data_b9ab4a17c70095e7f18c7d74775ce4bd
#
_entry.id   b9ab4a17c70095e7f18c7d74775ce4bd
#
_cell.length_a   1.000
_cell.length_b   1.000
_cell.length_c   1.000
_cell.angle_alpha   90.00
_cell.angle_beta   90.00
_cell.angle_gamma   90.00
#
_symmetry.space_group_name_H-M   'P 1'
#
loop_
_entity.id
_entity.type
_entity.pdbx_description
1 polymer ?
#
loop_
_entity_poly.entity_id
_entity_poly.type
_entity_poly.pdbx_seq_one_letter_code
_entity_poly.pdbx_strand_id
1 'polypeptide(L)'
;SSPLYTRLAKRVAGFHTISGGDRAAIERQFPGHPVVQIPNPFDAVGYAEQAKRAKPPITVDRAKFNILWAGRLTGQKGVAQLLKVIERVNESHAARVEWHICGEGELSGLLSKAAQRHVNGHAHGHIDREAMPAAYAAADLFISTSQWGETYAYTPREANSLGVPVVSYDISGCNEIIDDGVNGRLAKSDDEFVEYIKWFADGNQLGGDITKHIRKKTDATSAYRQLLRFFEDCLESNSR
;
A
#
# COMPACT_ATOMS: atom_id res chain seq x y z
N SER A 1 7.79 27.28 -1.39
CA SER A 1 7.89 27.28 0.08
C SER A 1 8.09 28.71 0.58
N SER A 2 7.52 29.05 1.76
CA SER A 2 7.71 30.37 2.39
C SER A 2 9.21 30.61 2.68
N PRO A 3 9.73 31.83 2.43
CA PRO A 3 11.14 32.18 2.75
C PRO A 3 11.50 31.90 4.21
N LEU A 4 10.55 32.06 5.13
CA LEU A 4 10.72 31.76 6.55
C LEU A 4 10.96 30.28 6.79
N TYR A 5 10.19 29.41 6.16
CA TYR A 5 10.35 27.95 6.25
C TYR A 5 11.74 27.51 5.78
N THR A 6 12.18 27.99 4.62
CA THR A 6 13.51 27.69 4.09
C THR A 6 14.63 28.17 5.02
N ARG A 7 14.46 29.35 5.66
CA ARG A 7 15.45 29.89 6.62
C ARG A 7 15.51 29.06 7.90
N LEU A 8 14.37 28.61 8.43
CA LEU A 8 14.30 27.75 9.62
C LEU A 8 14.85 26.34 9.33
N ALA A 9 14.48 25.76 8.20
CA ALA A 9 14.94 24.43 7.80
C ALA A 9 16.47 24.35 7.64
N LYS A 10 17.14 25.43 7.25
CA LYS A 10 18.62 25.51 7.20
C LYS A 10 19.30 25.42 8.57
N ARG A 11 18.55 25.53 9.68
CA ARG A 11 19.08 25.45 11.04
C ARG A 11 18.93 24.09 11.69
N VAL A 12 18.29 23.11 10.99
CA VAL A 12 18.16 21.76 11.52
C VAL A 12 19.45 20.99 11.29
N ALA A 13 19.78 20.08 12.21
CA ALA A 13 20.99 19.27 12.14
C ALA A 13 20.93 18.20 11.03
N GLY A 14 19.72 17.77 10.67
CA GLY A 14 19.51 16.80 9.60
C GLY A 14 18.02 16.53 9.35
N PHE A 15 17.73 15.74 8.35
CA PHE A 15 16.35 15.38 7.95
C PHE A 15 16.17 13.87 7.99
N HIS A 16 15.08 13.43 8.57
CA HIS A 16 14.58 12.07 8.45
C HIS A 16 13.44 12.01 7.43
N THR A 17 13.48 11.07 6.53
CA THR A 17 12.43 10.81 5.53
C THR A 17 12.00 9.36 5.58
N ILE A 18 10.76 9.11 5.17
CA ILE A 18 10.17 7.76 5.20
C ILE A 18 10.34 7.07 3.85
N SER A 19 10.37 7.83 2.74
CA SER A 19 10.48 7.33 1.38
C SER A 19 11.71 7.87 0.66
N GLY A 20 12.18 7.14 -0.35
CA GLY A 20 13.25 7.57 -1.24
C GLY A 20 12.86 8.79 -2.09
N GLY A 21 11.58 8.91 -2.45
CA GLY A 21 11.07 10.09 -3.15
C GLY A 21 11.17 11.37 -2.32
N ASP A 22 10.79 11.30 -1.03
CA ASP A 22 10.92 12.41 -0.10
C ASP A 22 12.40 12.75 0.17
N ARG A 23 13.24 11.71 0.33
CA ARG A 23 14.69 11.87 0.48
C ARG A 23 15.27 12.67 -0.67
N ALA A 24 15.04 12.27 -1.90
CA ALA A 24 15.54 12.96 -3.10
C ALA A 24 15.02 14.40 -3.21
N ALA A 25 13.79 14.68 -2.76
CA ALA A 25 13.23 16.03 -2.73
C ALA A 25 13.94 16.92 -1.69
N ILE A 26 14.18 16.40 -0.50
CA ILE A 26 14.88 17.14 0.58
C ILE A 26 16.35 17.38 0.22
N GLU A 27 17.06 16.37 -0.30
CA GLU A 27 18.46 16.54 -0.73
C GLU A 27 18.62 17.64 -1.79
N ARG A 28 17.66 17.73 -2.73
CA ARG A 28 17.65 18.84 -3.72
C ARG A 28 17.35 20.19 -3.11
N GLN A 29 16.46 20.24 -2.12
CA GLN A 29 16.04 21.50 -1.51
C GLN A 29 17.05 22.03 -0.46
N PHE A 30 17.76 21.13 0.22
CA PHE A 30 18.69 21.44 1.30
C PHE A 30 20.03 20.72 1.08
N PRO A 31 20.79 21.07 0.02
CA PRO A 31 22.07 20.44 -0.26
C PRO A 31 23.04 20.65 0.89
N GLY A 32 23.77 19.59 1.25
CA GLY A 32 24.76 19.61 2.33
C GLY A 32 24.21 19.31 3.73
N HIS A 33 22.89 19.13 3.91
CA HIS A 33 22.34 18.61 5.16
C HIS A 33 22.34 17.08 5.16
N PRO A 34 22.63 16.42 6.30
CA PRO A 34 22.42 15.00 6.46
C PRO A 34 20.94 14.63 6.20
N VAL A 35 20.70 13.68 5.30
CA VAL A 35 19.35 13.16 5.04
C VAL A 35 19.40 11.65 5.16
N VAL A 36 18.59 11.10 6.06
CA VAL A 36 18.48 9.67 6.27
C VAL A 36 17.08 9.20 5.90
N GLN A 37 17.02 8.09 5.17
CA GLN A 37 15.75 7.41 4.91
C GLN A 37 15.61 6.24 5.88
N ILE A 38 14.64 6.33 6.77
CA ILE A 38 14.29 5.28 7.71
C ILE A 38 12.78 5.06 7.61
N PRO A 39 12.31 3.89 7.17
CA PRO A 39 10.87 3.63 7.05
C PRO A 39 10.21 3.63 8.44
N ASN A 40 8.93 3.96 8.49
CA ASN A 40 8.15 3.79 9.72
C ASN A 40 8.22 2.34 10.19
N PRO A 41 8.35 2.09 11.51
CA PRO A 41 8.26 0.74 12.03
C PRO A 41 6.88 0.14 11.74
N PHE A 42 6.87 -1.12 11.28
CA PHE A 42 5.64 -1.85 11.04
C PHE A 42 5.76 -3.27 11.57
N ASP A 43 4.88 -3.63 12.51
CA ASP A 43 4.85 -4.96 13.11
C ASP A 43 4.02 -5.93 12.26
N ALA A 44 4.65 -6.50 11.23
CA ALA A 44 4.02 -7.46 10.33
C ALA A 44 3.57 -8.74 11.04
N VAL A 45 4.24 -9.13 12.14
CA VAL A 45 3.89 -10.33 12.91
C VAL A 45 2.65 -10.06 13.74
N GLY A 46 2.67 -8.98 14.51
CA GLY A 46 1.51 -8.57 15.31
C GLY A 46 0.27 -8.31 14.47
N TYR A 47 0.43 -7.73 13.28
CA TYR A 47 -0.65 -7.52 12.34
C TYR A 47 -1.26 -8.84 11.85
N ALA A 48 -0.44 -9.85 11.54
CA ALA A 48 -0.91 -11.18 11.17
C ALA A 48 -1.61 -11.92 12.33
N GLU A 49 -1.17 -11.73 13.58
CA GLU A 49 -1.83 -12.30 14.76
C GLU A 49 -3.21 -11.65 15.02
N GLN A 50 -3.38 -10.36 14.72
CA GLN A 50 -4.68 -9.69 14.80
C GLN A 50 -5.70 -10.33 13.85
N ALA A 51 -5.30 -10.66 12.63
CA ALA A 51 -6.18 -11.31 11.65
C ALA A 51 -6.78 -12.63 12.16
N LYS A 52 -6.02 -13.41 12.93
CA LYS A 52 -6.48 -14.68 13.49
C LYS A 52 -7.54 -14.52 14.59
N ARG A 53 -7.59 -13.37 15.23
CA ARG A 53 -8.49 -13.07 16.36
C ARG A 53 -9.77 -12.36 15.93
N ALA A 54 -9.73 -11.66 14.81
CA ALA A 54 -10.85 -10.89 14.31
C ALA A 54 -11.74 -11.74 13.39
N LYS A 55 -13.07 -11.59 13.52
CA LYS A 55 -14.00 -12.13 12.53
C LYS A 55 -13.88 -11.33 11.23
N PRO A 56 -13.80 -11.97 10.04
CA PRO A 56 -13.78 -11.25 8.80
C PRO A 56 -14.99 -10.32 8.65
N PRO A 57 -14.77 -9.02 8.41
CA PRO A 57 -15.86 -8.05 8.27
C PRO A 57 -16.53 -8.11 6.89
N ILE A 58 -15.94 -8.91 5.97
CA ILE A 58 -16.44 -9.13 4.62
C ILE A 58 -16.79 -10.61 4.44
N THR A 59 -17.83 -10.87 3.67
CA THR A 59 -18.19 -12.24 3.25
C THR A 59 -17.62 -12.48 1.86
N VAL A 60 -16.90 -13.57 1.69
CA VAL A 60 -16.25 -13.94 0.42
C VAL A 60 -16.83 -15.26 -0.10
N ASP A 61 -17.00 -15.37 -1.41
CA ASP A 61 -17.29 -16.65 -2.07
C ASP A 61 -15.97 -17.36 -2.36
N ARG A 62 -15.70 -18.47 -1.66
CA ARG A 62 -14.48 -19.27 -1.83
C ARG A 62 -14.39 -20.02 -3.16
N ALA A 63 -15.48 -20.08 -3.94
CA ALA A 63 -15.46 -20.60 -5.30
C ALA A 63 -14.95 -19.58 -6.32
N LYS A 64 -14.76 -18.33 -5.90
CA LYS A 64 -14.29 -17.24 -6.75
C LYS A 64 -12.97 -16.65 -6.24
N PHE A 65 -12.30 -15.94 -7.11
CA PHE A 65 -11.08 -15.18 -6.78
C PHE A 65 -11.45 -13.82 -6.22
N ASN A 66 -11.14 -13.59 -4.95
CA ASN A 66 -11.56 -12.43 -4.18
C ASN A 66 -10.50 -11.33 -4.21
N ILE A 67 -10.83 -10.20 -4.81
CA ILE A 67 -9.95 -9.06 -4.99
C ILE A 67 -10.35 -7.96 -4.01
N LEU A 68 -9.43 -7.54 -3.15
CA LEU A 68 -9.64 -6.47 -2.17
C LEU A 68 -8.98 -5.18 -2.62
N TRP A 69 -9.72 -4.10 -2.49
CA TRP A 69 -9.21 -2.73 -2.51
C TRP A 69 -9.59 -2.05 -1.19
N ALA A 70 -8.67 -1.33 -0.56
CA ALA A 70 -8.93 -0.61 0.67
C ALA A 70 -8.26 0.77 0.67
N GLY A 71 -9.03 1.80 1.03
CA GLY A 71 -8.52 3.16 1.11
C GLY A 71 -9.60 4.22 1.17
N ARG A 72 -9.18 5.48 1.32
CA ARG A 72 -10.12 6.62 1.19
C ARG A 72 -10.62 6.72 -0.24
N LEU A 73 -11.93 6.88 -0.42
CA LEU A 73 -12.53 7.01 -1.75
C LEU A 73 -12.34 8.44 -2.30
N THR A 74 -11.10 8.72 -2.73
CA THR A 74 -10.66 10.02 -3.27
C THR A 74 -9.98 9.87 -4.63
N GLY A 75 -9.83 10.96 -5.37
CA GLY A 75 -9.09 10.97 -6.63
C GLY A 75 -7.63 10.52 -6.48
N GLN A 76 -6.95 10.88 -5.37
CA GLN A 76 -5.58 10.48 -5.09
C GLN A 76 -5.41 8.96 -4.97
N LYS A 77 -6.39 8.26 -4.41
CA LYS A 77 -6.39 6.80 -4.29
C LYS A 77 -6.82 6.08 -5.57
N GLY A 78 -7.07 6.83 -6.64
CA GLY A 78 -7.34 6.29 -7.96
C GLY A 78 -8.69 5.57 -8.08
N VAL A 79 -9.75 6.07 -7.44
CA VAL A 79 -11.10 5.45 -7.52
C VAL A 79 -11.60 5.37 -8.95
N ALA A 80 -11.39 6.42 -9.77
CA ALA A 80 -11.76 6.38 -11.19
C ALA A 80 -10.98 5.29 -11.94
N GLN A 81 -9.70 5.09 -11.60
CA GLN A 81 -8.87 4.05 -12.15
C GLN A 81 -9.32 2.65 -11.71
N LEU A 82 -9.68 2.50 -10.42
CA LEU A 82 -10.27 1.27 -9.90
C LEU A 82 -11.48 0.83 -10.74
N LEU A 83 -12.39 1.76 -11.04
CA LEU A 83 -13.59 1.45 -11.82
C LEU A 83 -13.26 0.99 -13.25
N LYS A 84 -12.31 1.64 -13.92
CA LYS A 84 -11.83 1.20 -15.24
C LYS A 84 -11.20 -0.20 -15.20
N VAL A 85 -10.43 -0.48 -14.16
CA VAL A 85 -9.81 -1.80 -13.95
C VAL A 85 -10.90 -2.86 -13.75
N ILE A 86 -11.91 -2.60 -12.92
CA ILE A 86 -13.05 -3.49 -12.71
C ILE A 86 -13.77 -3.79 -14.04
N GLU A 87 -14.10 -2.77 -14.82
CA GLU A 87 -14.75 -2.92 -16.11
C GLU A 87 -13.94 -3.82 -17.04
N ARG A 88 -12.66 -3.56 -17.21
CA ARG A 88 -11.77 -4.28 -18.13
C ARG A 88 -11.48 -5.73 -17.70
N VAL A 89 -11.35 -5.99 -16.41
CA VAL A 89 -11.21 -7.37 -15.92
C VAL A 89 -12.52 -8.13 -16.09
N ASN A 90 -13.65 -7.50 -15.82
CA ASN A 90 -14.98 -8.10 -15.95
C ASN A 90 -15.36 -8.44 -17.40
N GLU A 91 -14.78 -7.81 -18.42
CA GLU A 91 -15.00 -8.21 -19.83
C GLU A 91 -14.79 -9.70 -20.09
N SER A 92 -13.87 -10.34 -19.36
CA SER A 92 -13.54 -11.75 -19.56
C SER A 92 -13.57 -12.61 -18.29
N HIS A 93 -13.52 -12.01 -17.10
CA HIS A 93 -13.36 -12.72 -15.82
C HIS A 93 -14.49 -12.47 -14.81
N ALA A 94 -15.59 -11.79 -15.20
CA ALA A 94 -16.68 -11.46 -14.28
C ALA A 94 -17.25 -12.66 -13.50
N ALA A 95 -17.32 -13.83 -14.11
CA ALA A 95 -17.81 -15.06 -13.46
C ALA A 95 -16.82 -15.66 -12.46
N ARG A 96 -15.53 -15.30 -12.56
CA ARG A 96 -14.43 -15.87 -11.76
C ARG A 96 -14.03 -15.03 -10.58
N VAL A 97 -14.24 -13.70 -10.64
CA VAL A 97 -13.74 -12.75 -9.65
C VAL A 97 -14.87 -12.13 -8.83
N GLU A 98 -14.57 -11.77 -7.59
CA GLU A 98 -15.37 -10.87 -6.77
C GLU A 98 -14.52 -9.69 -6.27
N TRP A 99 -15.14 -8.52 -6.27
CA TRP A 99 -14.50 -7.27 -5.88
C TRP A 99 -15.02 -6.83 -4.51
N HIS A 100 -14.11 -6.66 -3.57
CA HIS A 100 -14.40 -6.15 -2.23
C HIS A 100 -13.75 -4.79 -2.06
N ILE A 101 -14.56 -3.75 -1.88
CA ILE A 101 -14.07 -2.38 -1.79
C ILE A 101 -14.40 -1.82 -0.42
N CYS A 102 -13.34 -1.54 0.36
CA CYS A 102 -13.41 -1.07 1.74
C CYS A 102 -12.95 0.38 1.82
N GLY A 103 -13.80 1.24 2.35
CA GLY A 103 -13.51 2.65 2.59
C GLY A 103 -14.64 3.59 2.27
N GLU A 104 -14.45 4.85 2.63
CA GLU A 104 -15.38 5.95 2.41
C GLU A 104 -14.65 7.20 1.91
N GLY A 105 -15.38 8.13 1.35
CA GLY A 105 -14.86 9.41 0.87
C GLY A 105 -15.79 10.11 -0.09
N GLU A 106 -15.33 11.20 -0.66
CA GLU A 106 -16.07 12.06 -1.59
C GLU A 106 -16.60 11.33 -2.84
N LEU A 107 -15.94 10.23 -3.24
CA LEU A 107 -16.30 9.42 -4.41
C LEU A 107 -17.14 8.17 -4.08
N SER A 108 -17.65 8.03 -2.84
CA SER A 108 -18.52 6.90 -2.45
C SER A 108 -19.74 6.75 -3.34
N GLY A 109 -20.36 7.87 -3.75
CA GLY A 109 -21.52 7.84 -4.66
C GLY A 109 -21.19 7.32 -6.06
N LEU A 110 -19.98 7.54 -6.55
CA LEU A 110 -19.52 7.01 -7.83
C LEU A 110 -19.37 5.48 -7.75
N LEU A 111 -18.79 4.99 -6.66
CA LEU A 111 -18.60 3.57 -6.41
C LEU A 111 -19.94 2.84 -6.27
N SER A 112 -20.90 3.40 -5.51
CA SER A 112 -22.23 2.80 -5.34
C SER A 112 -22.97 2.64 -6.67
N LYS A 113 -22.86 3.62 -7.58
CA LYS A 113 -23.41 3.52 -8.93
C LYS A 113 -22.73 2.44 -9.77
N ALA A 114 -21.43 2.27 -9.63
CA ALA A 114 -20.70 1.24 -10.35
C ALA A 114 -21.00 -0.17 -9.81
N ALA A 115 -21.11 -0.33 -8.48
CA ALA A 115 -21.49 -1.60 -7.86
C ALA A 115 -22.88 -2.08 -8.31
N GLN A 116 -23.81 -1.15 -8.58
CA GLN A 116 -25.13 -1.51 -9.14
C GLN A 116 -25.05 -2.08 -10.58
N ARG A 117 -23.99 -1.79 -11.32
CA ARG A 117 -23.78 -2.29 -12.70
C ARG A 117 -23.08 -3.64 -12.74
N HIS A 118 -22.31 -3.96 -11.70
CA HIS A 118 -21.50 -5.18 -11.63
C HIS A 118 -21.97 -6.05 -10.45
N VAL A 119 -22.67 -7.15 -10.75
CA VAL A 119 -23.19 -8.10 -9.75
C VAL A 119 -22.11 -8.74 -8.87
N ASN A 120 -20.86 -8.69 -9.28
CA ASN A 120 -19.69 -9.22 -8.57
C ASN A 120 -18.90 -8.15 -7.77
N GLY A 121 -19.51 -6.98 -7.52
CA GLY A 121 -18.89 -5.88 -6.78
C GLY A 121 -19.57 -5.60 -5.44
N HIS A 122 -18.79 -5.59 -4.35
CA HIS A 122 -19.26 -5.37 -2.98
C HIS A 122 -18.59 -4.15 -2.38
N ALA A 123 -19.37 -3.10 -2.10
CA ALA A 123 -18.91 -1.91 -1.40
C ALA A 123 -19.24 -2.07 0.10
N HIS A 124 -18.22 -2.21 0.94
CA HIS A 124 -18.36 -2.49 2.37
C HIS A 124 -18.41 -1.23 3.24
N GLY A 125 -18.16 -0.04 2.67
CA GLY A 125 -18.03 1.18 3.45
C GLY A 125 -16.78 1.19 4.32
N HIS A 126 -16.83 1.96 5.41
CA HIS A 126 -15.74 2.01 6.38
C HIS A 126 -15.65 0.69 7.16
N ILE A 127 -14.44 0.18 7.30
CA ILE A 127 -14.12 -0.97 8.16
C ILE A 127 -13.16 -0.51 9.24
N ASP A 128 -13.46 -0.85 10.49
CA ASP A 128 -12.62 -0.51 11.63
C ASP A 128 -11.21 -1.09 11.49
N ARG A 129 -10.22 -0.34 11.96
CA ARG A 129 -8.81 -0.69 11.84
C ARG A 129 -8.49 -2.07 12.43
N GLU A 130 -9.13 -2.43 13.53
CA GLU A 130 -8.95 -3.72 14.20
C GLU A 130 -9.51 -4.91 13.38
N ALA A 131 -10.49 -4.66 12.51
CA ALA A 131 -11.11 -5.67 11.65
C ALA A 131 -10.43 -5.80 10.29
N MET A 132 -9.70 -4.76 9.84
CA MET A 132 -9.02 -4.76 8.53
C MET A 132 -8.06 -5.94 8.33
N PRO A 133 -7.27 -6.40 9.31
CA PRO A 133 -6.42 -7.57 9.13
C PRO A 133 -7.19 -8.82 8.66
N ALA A 134 -8.40 -9.04 9.20
CA ALA A 134 -9.23 -10.17 8.78
C ALA A 134 -9.86 -9.96 7.38
N ALA A 135 -10.11 -8.72 6.97
CA ALA A 135 -10.53 -8.43 5.60
C ALA A 135 -9.43 -8.77 4.58
N TYR A 136 -8.19 -8.37 4.85
CA TYR A 136 -7.04 -8.74 4.00
C TYR A 136 -6.87 -10.26 3.95
N ALA A 137 -6.89 -10.95 5.09
CA ALA A 137 -6.74 -12.41 5.17
C ALA A 137 -7.85 -13.18 4.43
N ALA A 138 -8.98 -12.56 4.16
CA ALA A 138 -10.08 -13.15 3.41
C ALA A 138 -9.91 -13.03 1.89
N ALA A 139 -9.04 -12.14 1.40
CA ALA A 139 -8.81 -11.88 -0.01
C ALA A 139 -7.71 -12.77 -0.59
N ASP A 140 -7.80 -13.02 -1.90
CA ASP A 140 -6.78 -13.74 -2.68
C ASP A 140 -5.76 -12.77 -3.31
N LEU A 141 -6.17 -11.51 -3.53
CA LEU A 141 -5.34 -10.45 -4.10
C LEU A 141 -5.72 -9.10 -3.48
N PHE A 142 -4.74 -8.28 -3.16
CA PHE A 142 -4.93 -6.86 -2.86
C PHE A 142 -4.50 -6.02 -4.05
N ILE A 143 -5.28 -4.98 -4.39
CA ILE A 143 -4.91 -4.02 -5.42
C ILE A 143 -4.83 -2.60 -4.88
N SER A 144 -3.84 -1.84 -5.36
CA SER A 144 -3.68 -0.42 -5.06
C SER A 144 -3.65 0.40 -6.34
N THR A 145 -4.68 1.20 -6.54
CA THR A 145 -4.85 2.04 -7.74
C THR A 145 -4.41 3.49 -7.54
N SER A 146 -3.66 3.79 -6.47
CA SER A 146 -3.13 5.13 -6.22
C SER A 146 -2.38 5.67 -7.43
N GLN A 147 -2.67 6.92 -7.80
CA GLN A 147 -2.05 7.61 -8.93
C GLN A 147 -0.90 8.54 -8.50
N TRP A 148 -0.74 8.75 -7.22
CA TRP A 148 0.25 9.63 -6.61
C TRP A 148 1.20 8.82 -5.76
N GLY A 149 2.44 9.26 -5.66
CA GLY A 149 3.43 8.63 -4.79
C GLY A 149 2.91 8.49 -3.35
N GLU A 150 3.03 7.30 -2.83
CA GLU A 150 2.71 6.98 -1.43
C GLU A 150 3.96 7.16 -0.60
N THR A 151 3.87 7.90 0.50
CA THR A 151 5.03 8.08 1.36
C THR A 151 5.46 6.77 2.03
N TYR A 152 4.51 5.91 2.39
CA TYR A 152 4.83 4.67 3.11
C TYR A 152 4.13 3.42 2.57
N ALA A 153 3.02 3.54 1.84
CA ALA A 153 2.22 2.45 1.29
C ALA A 153 1.83 1.40 2.37
N TYR A 154 1.05 1.83 3.37
CA TYR A 154 0.60 0.95 4.45
C TYR A 154 -0.21 -0.25 3.96
N THR A 155 -1.21 -0.03 3.10
CA THR A 155 -2.12 -1.07 2.63
C THR A 155 -1.43 -2.23 1.88
N PRO A 156 -0.43 -2.01 1.00
CA PRO A 156 0.40 -3.09 0.48
C PRO A 156 1.17 -3.88 1.55
N ARG A 157 1.69 -3.21 2.58
CA ARG A 157 2.40 -3.87 3.68
C ARG A 157 1.48 -4.74 4.51
N GLU A 158 0.28 -4.24 4.81
CA GLU A 158 -0.78 -4.93 5.52
C GLU A 158 -1.18 -6.21 4.79
N ALA A 159 -1.49 -6.13 3.49
CA ALA A 159 -1.83 -7.29 2.65
C ALA A 159 -0.69 -8.34 2.64
N ASN A 160 0.54 -7.92 2.36
CA ASN A 160 1.68 -8.83 2.30
C ASN A 160 1.99 -9.50 3.66
N SER A 161 1.70 -8.83 4.79
CA SER A 161 1.89 -9.41 6.12
C SER A 161 1.03 -10.64 6.37
N LEU A 162 -0.05 -10.76 5.61
CA LEU A 162 -0.99 -11.88 5.63
C LEU A 162 -0.79 -12.87 4.48
N GLY A 163 0.28 -12.70 3.70
CA GLY A 163 0.59 -13.55 2.56
C GLY A 163 -0.22 -13.23 1.30
N VAL A 164 -0.99 -12.15 1.31
CA VAL A 164 -1.80 -11.72 0.17
C VAL A 164 -0.92 -10.95 -0.81
N PRO A 165 -0.80 -11.39 -2.08
CA PRO A 165 -0.05 -10.68 -3.09
C PRO A 165 -0.69 -9.32 -3.41
N VAL A 166 0.11 -8.42 -3.98
CA VAL A 166 -0.33 -7.06 -4.31
C VAL A 166 -0.12 -6.77 -5.78
N VAL A 167 -1.11 -6.16 -6.44
CA VAL A 167 -0.91 -5.45 -7.72
C VAL A 167 -1.02 -3.95 -7.48
N SER A 168 0.00 -3.20 -7.87
CA SER A 168 0.05 -1.74 -7.74
C SER A 168 0.67 -1.12 -8.98
N TYR A 169 0.41 0.18 -9.19
CA TYR A 169 1.25 0.94 -10.12
C TYR A 169 2.67 1.10 -9.55
N ASP A 170 3.66 1.19 -10.46
CA ASP A 170 5.07 1.48 -10.12
C ASP A 170 5.22 2.95 -9.74
N ILE A 171 4.84 3.25 -8.51
CA ILE A 171 4.92 4.59 -7.91
C ILE A 171 5.74 4.57 -6.64
N SER A 172 6.29 5.74 -6.27
CA SER A 172 7.05 5.91 -5.02
C SER A 172 6.25 5.39 -3.81
N GLY A 173 6.93 4.73 -2.90
CA GLY A 173 6.36 4.05 -1.73
C GLY A 173 5.85 2.64 -2.04
N CYS A 174 5.13 2.42 -3.13
CA CYS A 174 4.73 1.08 -3.54
C CYS A 174 5.93 0.27 -4.05
N ASN A 175 6.77 0.85 -4.91
CA ASN A 175 7.97 0.19 -5.43
C ASN A 175 9.12 0.05 -4.41
N GLU A 176 8.99 0.66 -3.24
CA GLU A 176 9.92 0.45 -2.13
C GLU A 176 9.58 -0.82 -1.32
N ILE A 177 8.32 -1.26 -1.36
CA ILE A 177 7.86 -2.41 -0.59
C ILE A 177 7.54 -3.62 -1.46
N ILE A 178 7.07 -3.41 -2.69
CA ILE A 178 6.77 -4.47 -3.64
C ILE A 178 8.00 -4.74 -4.49
N ASP A 179 8.51 -5.97 -4.42
CA ASP A 179 9.51 -6.49 -5.35
C ASP A 179 8.76 -7.29 -6.41
N ASP A 180 8.78 -6.80 -7.65
CA ASP A 180 8.01 -7.36 -8.76
C ASP A 180 8.31 -8.84 -8.96
N GLY A 181 7.27 -9.67 -9.01
CA GLY A 181 7.39 -11.12 -9.13
C GLY A 181 7.69 -11.88 -7.83
N VAL A 182 7.90 -11.18 -6.69
CA VAL A 182 8.23 -11.79 -5.39
C VAL A 182 7.06 -11.73 -4.41
N ASN A 183 6.59 -10.53 -4.10
CA ASN A 183 5.47 -10.29 -3.17
C ASN A 183 4.31 -9.52 -3.80
N GLY A 184 4.39 -9.25 -5.09
CA GLY A 184 3.39 -8.56 -5.87
C GLY A 184 3.83 -8.31 -7.31
N ARG A 185 3.07 -7.48 -8.01
CA ARG A 185 3.38 -7.01 -9.37
C ARG A 185 3.29 -5.49 -9.42
N LEU A 186 4.23 -4.87 -10.12
CA LEU A 186 4.30 -3.42 -10.36
C LEU A 186 3.96 -3.12 -11.81
N ALA A 187 2.81 -2.52 -12.04
CA ALA A 187 2.32 -2.15 -13.37
C ALA A 187 2.77 -0.75 -13.76
N LYS A 188 3.24 -0.61 -14.99
CA LYS A 188 3.63 0.67 -15.61
C LYS A 188 2.53 1.27 -16.49
N SER A 189 1.47 0.49 -16.73
CA SER A 189 0.30 0.90 -17.51
C SER A 189 -0.97 0.24 -17.00
N ASP A 190 -2.12 0.76 -17.43
CA ASP A 190 -3.42 0.16 -17.16
C ASP A 190 -3.54 -1.25 -17.76
N ASP A 191 -2.91 -1.49 -18.90
CA ASP A 191 -2.92 -2.79 -19.57
C ASP A 191 -2.19 -3.83 -18.73
N GLU A 192 -0.97 -3.52 -18.28
CA GLU A 192 -0.23 -4.41 -17.38
C GLU A 192 -0.97 -4.67 -16.08
N PHE A 193 -1.60 -3.62 -15.51
CA PHE A 193 -2.36 -3.75 -14.27
C PHE A 193 -3.51 -4.76 -14.41
N VAL A 194 -4.28 -4.64 -15.48
CA VAL A 194 -5.39 -5.56 -15.80
C VAL A 194 -4.87 -6.97 -16.07
N GLU A 195 -3.81 -7.11 -16.86
CA GLU A 195 -3.23 -8.43 -17.18
C GLU A 195 -2.66 -9.12 -15.94
N TYR A 196 -2.06 -8.41 -15.00
CA TYR A 196 -1.59 -9.00 -13.74
C TYR A 196 -2.75 -9.51 -12.88
N ILE A 197 -3.87 -8.78 -12.80
CA ILE A 197 -5.05 -9.27 -12.08
C ILE A 197 -5.60 -10.55 -12.73
N LYS A 198 -5.75 -10.56 -14.06
CA LYS A 198 -6.22 -11.74 -14.80
C LYS A 198 -5.29 -12.93 -14.61
N TRP A 199 -3.98 -12.70 -14.65
CA TRP A 199 -2.96 -13.72 -14.41
C TRP A 199 -3.15 -14.40 -13.04
N PHE A 200 -3.37 -13.64 -11.97
CA PHE A 200 -3.69 -14.20 -10.66
C PHE A 200 -5.04 -14.93 -10.66
N ALA A 201 -6.09 -14.35 -11.26
CA ALA A 201 -7.43 -14.94 -11.32
C ALA A 201 -7.47 -16.23 -12.13
N ASP A 202 -6.52 -16.47 -13.03
CA ASP A 202 -6.32 -17.72 -13.75
C ASP A 202 -5.60 -18.81 -12.94
N GLY A 203 -5.31 -18.54 -11.65
CA GLY A 203 -4.73 -19.49 -10.72
C GLY A 203 -3.20 -19.47 -10.65
N ASN A 204 -2.55 -18.50 -11.30
CA ASN A 204 -1.10 -18.36 -11.21
C ASN A 204 -0.69 -17.76 -9.85
N GLN A 205 0.51 -18.11 -9.40
CA GLN A 205 1.04 -17.69 -8.10
C GLN A 205 2.48 -17.20 -8.20
N LEU A 206 2.88 -16.35 -7.27
CA LEU A 206 4.27 -15.95 -7.10
C LEU A 206 5.07 -17.09 -6.47
N GLY A 207 6.35 -17.22 -6.86
CA GLY A 207 7.21 -18.34 -6.41
C GLY A 207 7.82 -18.15 -5.02
N GLY A 208 7.52 -17.06 -4.30
CA GLY A 208 8.16 -16.70 -3.03
C GLY A 208 7.25 -16.79 -1.81
N ASP A 209 7.85 -16.80 -0.62
CA ASP A 209 7.15 -16.62 0.65
C ASP A 209 6.97 -15.12 0.93
N ILE A 210 5.78 -14.61 0.62
CA ILE A 210 5.40 -13.19 0.75
C ILE A 210 5.57 -12.73 2.20
N THR A 211 5.13 -13.54 3.18
CA THR A 211 5.18 -13.16 4.61
C THR A 211 6.61 -13.05 5.11
N LYS A 212 7.47 -13.96 4.73
CA LYS A 212 8.90 -13.92 5.07
C LYS A 212 9.57 -12.71 4.42
N HIS A 213 9.21 -12.42 3.17
CA HIS A 213 9.76 -11.30 2.43
C HIS A 213 9.43 -9.96 3.08
N ILE A 214 8.15 -9.72 3.40
CA ILE A 214 7.69 -8.47 4.01
C ILE A 214 8.27 -8.26 5.41
N ARG A 215 8.38 -9.31 6.22
CA ARG A 215 8.99 -9.24 7.56
C ARG A 215 10.43 -8.73 7.50
N LYS A 216 11.20 -9.17 6.50
CA LYS A 216 12.57 -8.69 6.30
C LYS A 216 12.62 -7.20 5.92
N LYS A 217 11.65 -6.74 5.11
CA LYS A 217 11.57 -5.34 4.68
C LYS A 217 11.04 -4.37 5.75
N THR A 218 10.31 -4.88 6.74
CA THR A 218 9.61 -4.07 7.75
C THR A 218 10.15 -4.27 9.18
N ASP A 219 11.40 -4.67 9.32
CA ASP A 219 12.01 -4.89 10.64
C ASP A 219 12.00 -3.61 11.49
N ALA A 220 11.02 -3.54 12.38
CA ALA A 220 10.81 -2.41 13.28
C ALA A 220 12.01 -2.17 14.19
N THR A 221 12.69 -3.23 14.65
CA THR A 221 13.87 -3.13 15.52
C THR A 221 15.01 -2.44 14.80
N SER A 222 15.25 -2.79 13.54
CA SER A 222 16.27 -2.15 12.70
C SER A 222 15.94 -0.67 12.47
N ALA A 223 14.68 -0.34 12.15
CA ALA A 223 14.24 1.03 11.94
C ALA A 223 14.45 1.90 13.20
N TYR A 224 14.08 1.41 14.38
CA TYR A 224 14.30 2.10 15.65
C TYR A 224 15.79 2.34 15.93
N ARG A 225 16.67 1.35 15.73
CA ARG A 225 18.10 1.52 15.94
C ARG A 225 18.70 2.55 15.01
N GLN A 226 18.28 2.59 13.74
CA GLN A 226 18.72 3.59 12.78
C GLN A 226 18.28 4.99 13.19
N LEU A 227 17.04 5.14 13.66
CA LEU A 227 16.51 6.43 14.10
C LEU A 227 17.24 6.96 15.33
N LEU A 228 17.53 6.09 16.32
CA LEU A 228 18.30 6.49 17.51
C LEU A 228 19.71 6.96 17.13
N ARG A 229 20.43 6.22 16.30
CA ARG A 229 21.75 6.62 15.81
C ARG A 229 21.70 7.97 15.10
N PHE A 230 20.73 8.16 14.23
CA PHE A 230 20.58 9.44 13.55
C PHE A 230 20.38 10.62 14.51
N PHE A 231 19.59 10.46 15.58
CA PHE A 231 19.44 11.49 16.61
C PHE A 231 20.74 11.72 17.39
N GLU A 232 21.48 10.68 17.76
CA GLU A 232 22.78 10.77 18.42
C GLU A 232 23.76 11.57 17.57
N ASP A 233 23.90 11.22 16.27
CA ASP A 233 24.76 11.93 15.31
C ASP A 233 24.39 13.42 15.17
N CYS A 234 23.09 13.73 15.14
CA CYS A 234 22.61 15.10 15.08
C CYS A 234 22.93 15.91 16.34
N LEU A 235 22.85 15.31 17.52
CA LEU A 235 23.18 15.96 18.79
C LEU A 235 24.69 16.24 18.89
N GLU A 236 25.52 15.29 18.51
CA GLU A 236 26.99 15.47 18.52
C GLU A 236 27.44 16.56 17.53
N SER A 237 26.78 16.64 16.35
CA SER A 237 27.09 17.67 15.34
C SER A 237 26.78 19.10 15.81
N ASN A 238 25.76 19.25 16.65
CA ASN A 238 25.38 20.55 17.21
C ASN A 238 26.22 21.00 18.44
N SER A 239 27.01 20.08 18.99
CA SER A 239 27.86 20.33 20.16
C SER A 239 29.27 20.81 19.80
N ARG A 240 29.59 20.83 18.50
CA ARG A 240 30.83 21.35 17.91
C ARG A 240 30.62 22.71 17.25
#